data_bc5bf23c167e6b87ab684236c0081b8d
#
_entry.id   bc5bf23c167e6b87ab684236c0081b8d
#
_cell.length_a   1.000
_cell.length_b   1.000
_cell.length_c   1.000
_cell.angle_alpha   90.00
_cell.angle_beta   90.00
_cell.angle_gamma   90.00
#
_symmetry.space_group_name_H-M   'P 1'
#
loop_
_entity.id
_entity.type
_entity.pdbx_description
1 polymer ?
#
loop_
_entity_poly.entity_id
_entity_poly.type
_entity_poly.pdbx_seq_one_letter_code
_entity_poly.pdbx_strand_id
1 'polypeptide(L)'
;MTGKDRREDILNTIKILEKPISGTELAKKYGVSRQIIVQDIAILRAENYKIYSTNRGYLLENSQGLKKVFEVSHTDEQIEDELTTIVDLGGTIVDVFVEHQVYGSLKANLNINSRRKVAEFLEKIRNGEANPLKNLTFGKHFHTIEADSEETLELIEKELKEKGYLK
;
A
#
# COMPACT_ATOMS: atom_id res chain seq x y z
N MET A 1 -20.89 -6.54 21.87
CA MET A 1 -19.76 -5.95 21.08
C MET A 1 -18.65 -5.56 22.04
N THR A 2 -17.47 -6.15 21.90
CA THR A 2 -16.32 -5.78 22.71
C THR A 2 -15.73 -4.44 22.27
N GLY A 3 -14.86 -3.82 23.09
CA GLY A 3 -14.18 -2.58 22.67
C GLY A 3 -13.28 -2.77 21.44
N LYS A 4 -12.72 -3.98 21.27
CA LYS A 4 -11.93 -4.33 20.07
C LYS A 4 -12.81 -4.39 18.82
N ASP A 5 -13.92 -5.11 18.89
CA ASP A 5 -14.85 -5.23 17.76
C ASP A 5 -15.40 -3.85 17.34
N ARG A 6 -15.70 -3.01 18.33
CA ARG A 6 -16.17 -1.65 18.09
C ARG A 6 -15.13 -0.78 17.37
N ARG A 7 -13.86 -0.84 17.78
CA ARG A 7 -12.78 -0.09 17.11
C ARG A 7 -12.58 -0.53 15.68
N GLU A 8 -12.62 -1.83 15.42
CA GLU A 8 -12.53 -2.38 14.08
C GLU A 8 -13.70 -1.91 13.17
N ASP A 9 -14.92 -1.89 13.71
CA ASP A 9 -16.10 -1.41 12.97
C ASP A 9 -16.09 0.12 12.80
N ILE A 10 -15.60 0.89 13.78
CA ILE A 10 -15.37 2.34 13.66
C ILE A 10 -14.41 2.62 12.50
N LEU A 11 -13.28 1.91 12.45
CA LEU A 11 -12.28 2.07 11.39
C LEU A 11 -12.88 1.80 10.01
N ASN A 12 -13.61 0.69 9.87
CA ASN A 12 -14.30 0.34 8.63
C ASN A 12 -15.34 1.39 8.24
N THR A 13 -16.10 1.90 9.22
CA THR A 13 -17.11 2.94 8.99
C THR A 13 -16.48 4.22 8.45
N ILE A 14 -15.39 4.70 9.08
CA ILE A 14 -14.70 5.92 8.66
C ILE A 14 -14.07 5.72 7.26
N LYS A 15 -13.54 4.54 6.99
CA LYS A 15 -12.92 4.17 5.72
C LYS A 15 -13.92 4.18 4.55
N ILE A 16 -15.12 3.64 4.77
CA ILE A 16 -16.17 3.53 3.74
C ILE A 16 -16.82 4.89 3.45
N LEU A 17 -16.98 5.72 4.48
CA LEU A 17 -17.75 6.97 4.33
C LEU A 17 -17.01 8.04 3.51
N GLU A 18 -15.70 8.02 3.42
CA GLU A 18 -14.87 9.01 2.71
C GLU A 18 -15.18 10.48 3.06
N LYS A 19 -15.92 10.68 4.14
CA LYS A 19 -16.32 11.99 4.68
C LYS A 19 -16.25 11.99 6.20
N PRO A 20 -16.06 13.17 6.84
CA PRO A 20 -16.01 13.24 8.30
C PRO A 20 -17.29 12.72 8.96
N ILE A 21 -17.15 11.93 10.01
CA ILE A 21 -18.25 11.46 10.86
C ILE A 21 -18.04 11.98 12.29
N SER A 22 -19.08 12.55 12.87
CA SER A 22 -18.98 13.13 14.21
C SER A 22 -18.86 12.07 15.30
N GLY A 23 -18.16 12.40 16.39
CA GLY A 23 -18.08 11.52 17.56
C GLY A 23 -19.45 11.26 18.20
N THR A 24 -20.41 12.16 18.03
CA THR A 24 -21.79 11.98 18.49
C THR A 24 -22.55 10.95 17.64
N GLU A 25 -22.38 10.98 16.33
CA GLU A 25 -22.96 9.97 15.42
C GLU A 25 -22.39 8.58 15.70
N LEU A 26 -21.07 8.47 15.88
CA LEU A 26 -20.42 7.21 16.27
C LEU A 26 -20.95 6.72 17.64
N ALA A 27 -21.03 7.61 18.63
CA ALA A 27 -21.55 7.27 19.96
C ALA A 27 -22.98 6.72 19.88
N LYS A 28 -23.84 7.36 19.08
CA LYS A 28 -25.22 6.91 18.84
C LYS A 28 -25.26 5.56 18.11
N LYS A 29 -24.43 5.38 17.07
CA LYS A 29 -24.37 4.14 16.30
C LYS A 29 -23.99 2.94 17.17
N TYR A 30 -23.05 3.11 18.08
CA TYR A 30 -22.53 2.02 18.90
C TYR A 30 -23.13 1.94 20.31
N GLY A 31 -24.07 2.83 20.66
CA GLY A 31 -24.72 2.84 21.97
C GLY A 31 -23.77 3.11 23.14
N VAL A 32 -22.76 3.95 22.94
CA VAL A 32 -21.75 4.31 23.94
C VAL A 32 -21.67 5.83 24.12
N SER A 33 -20.98 6.28 25.17
CA SER A 33 -20.74 7.72 25.35
C SER A 33 -19.74 8.26 24.31
N ARG A 34 -19.84 9.56 24.01
CA ARG A 34 -18.87 10.24 23.15
C ARG A 34 -17.43 10.11 23.67
N GLN A 35 -17.27 10.06 25.00
CA GLN A 35 -15.96 9.90 25.63
C GLN A 35 -15.33 8.55 25.31
N ILE A 36 -16.14 7.49 25.23
CA ILE A 36 -15.67 6.16 24.80
C ILE A 36 -15.19 6.20 23.34
N ILE A 37 -15.92 6.90 22.47
CA ILE A 37 -15.46 7.09 21.08
C ILE A 37 -14.13 7.84 21.02
N VAL A 38 -13.94 8.88 21.81
CA VAL A 38 -12.66 9.62 21.89
C VAL A 38 -11.53 8.69 22.31
N GLN A 39 -11.77 7.80 23.29
CA GLN A 39 -10.76 6.80 23.69
C GLN A 39 -10.49 5.77 22.59
N ASP A 40 -11.51 5.27 21.91
CA ASP A 40 -11.36 4.34 20.81
C ASP A 40 -10.54 4.94 19.66
N ILE A 41 -10.80 6.20 19.30
CA ILE A 41 -10.02 6.94 18.29
C ILE A 41 -8.57 7.12 18.74
N ALA A 42 -8.33 7.40 20.02
CA ALA A 42 -6.98 7.53 20.56
C ALA A 42 -6.19 6.20 20.47
N ILE A 43 -6.85 5.08 20.73
CA ILE A 43 -6.25 3.74 20.59
C ILE A 43 -5.94 3.44 19.12
N LEU A 44 -6.87 3.70 18.21
CA LEU A 44 -6.64 3.51 16.78
C LEU A 44 -5.47 4.37 16.26
N ARG A 45 -5.33 5.61 16.74
CA ARG A 45 -4.18 6.45 16.43
C ARG A 45 -2.87 5.88 16.95
N ALA A 46 -2.88 5.30 18.16
CA ALA A 46 -1.72 4.61 18.73
C ALA A 46 -1.35 3.35 17.94
N GLU A 47 -2.30 2.73 17.24
CA GLU A 47 -2.11 1.63 16.30
C GLU A 47 -1.69 2.09 14.89
N ASN A 48 -1.28 3.36 14.75
CA ASN A 48 -0.81 4.00 13.51
C ASN A 48 -1.88 4.27 12.43
N TYR A 49 -3.17 4.23 12.79
CA TYR A 49 -4.19 4.73 11.86
C TYR A 49 -4.21 6.26 11.87
N LYS A 50 -4.02 6.86 10.70
CA LYS A 50 -4.02 8.32 10.56
C LYS A 50 -5.44 8.87 10.53
N ILE A 51 -6.04 9.05 11.70
CA ILE A 51 -7.37 9.61 11.87
C ILE A 51 -7.25 11.08 12.29
N TYR A 52 -7.76 11.97 11.45
CA TYR A 52 -7.79 13.41 11.71
C TYR A 52 -9.07 13.83 12.40
N SER A 53 -8.97 14.81 13.31
CA SER A 53 -10.12 15.51 13.84
C SER A 53 -10.35 16.78 13.03
N THR A 54 -11.54 16.91 12.47
CA THR A 54 -11.99 18.11 11.77
C THR A 54 -13.12 18.78 12.55
N ASN A 55 -13.53 19.98 12.13
CA ASN A 55 -14.69 20.65 12.71
C ASN A 55 -16.01 19.89 12.48
N ARG A 56 -16.04 18.92 11.55
CA ARG A 56 -17.19 18.07 11.22
C ARG A 56 -17.12 16.67 11.82
N GLY A 57 -15.99 16.27 12.37
CA GLY A 57 -15.80 14.96 12.95
C GLY A 57 -14.48 14.30 12.56
N TYR A 58 -14.42 12.99 12.69
CA TYR A 58 -13.25 12.16 12.40
C TYR A 58 -13.22 11.76 10.93
N LEU A 59 -12.05 11.85 10.34
CA LEU A 59 -11.75 11.45 8.97
C LEU A 59 -10.50 10.58 8.98
N LEU A 60 -10.57 9.41 8.36
CA LEU A 60 -9.35 8.65 8.08
C LEU A 60 -8.64 9.33 6.92
N GLU A 61 -7.33 9.54 7.05
CA GLU A 61 -6.54 9.85 5.87
C GLU A 61 -6.72 8.68 4.91
N ASN A 62 -7.51 8.90 3.88
CA ASN A 62 -7.55 7.99 2.75
C ASN A 62 -6.23 8.14 2.01
N SER A 63 -5.21 7.49 2.55
CA SER A 63 -4.04 7.15 1.79
C SER A 63 -4.37 5.94 0.88
N GLN A 64 -5.45 6.05 0.09
CA GLN A 64 -5.39 5.44 -1.21
C GLN A 64 -4.42 6.32 -1.98
N GLY A 65 -3.14 6.04 -1.82
CA GLY A 65 -2.11 6.61 -2.63
C GLY A 65 -2.52 6.45 -4.09
N LEU A 66 -2.18 7.40 -4.91
CA LEU A 66 -2.39 7.28 -6.33
C LEU A 66 -1.65 6.04 -6.82
N LYS A 67 -2.30 5.21 -7.61
CA LYS A 67 -1.72 3.98 -8.14
C LYS A 67 -1.48 4.11 -9.63
N LYS A 68 -0.33 3.62 -10.06
CA LYS A 68 0.03 3.52 -11.47
C LYS A 68 0.66 2.16 -11.74
N VAL A 69 0.35 1.58 -12.88
CA VAL A 69 0.96 0.33 -13.34
C VAL A 69 2.11 0.67 -14.26
N PHE A 70 3.28 0.09 -13.98
CA PHE A 70 4.46 0.20 -14.82
C PHE A 70 4.81 -1.14 -15.45
N GLU A 71 5.06 -1.12 -16.75
CA GLU A 71 5.65 -2.24 -17.48
C GLU A 71 7.17 -2.15 -17.36
N VAL A 72 7.79 -3.13 -16.74
CA VAL A 72 9.22 -3.18 -16.49
C VAL A 72 9.87 -4.43 -17.04
N SER A 73 11.13 -4.32 -17.39
CA SER A 73 11.95 -5.44 -17.83
C SER A 73 13.38 -5.23 -17.37
N HIS A 74 13.92 -6.21 -16.66
CA HIS A 74 15.28 -6.19 -16.14
C HIS A 74 15.75 -7.61 -15.79
N THR A 75 17.04 -7.76 -15.49
CA THR A 75 17.66 -9.03 -15.04
C THR A 75 17.42 -9.27 -13.54
N ASP A 76 17.77 -10.47 -13.05
CA ASP A 76 17.66 -10.80 -11.64
C ASP A 76 18.60 -9.95 -10.77
N GLU A 77 19.78 -9.61 -11.27
CA GLU A 77 20.76 -8.76 -10.58
C GLU A 77 20.26 -7.31 -10.41
N GLN A 78 19.32 -6.89 -11.22
CA GLN A 78 18.74 -5.54 -11.22
C GLN A 78 17.50 -5.40 -10.33
N ILE A 79 16.97 -6.49 -9.78
CA ILE A 79 15.78 -6.46 -8.91
C ILE A 79 15.98 -5.52 -7.71
N GLU A 80 17.13 -5.63 -7.03
CA GLU A 80 17.42 -4.80 -5.87
C GLU A 80 17.44 -3.32 -6.21
N ASP A 81 18.09 -2.94 -7.30
CA ASP A 81 18.18 -1.55 -7.73
C ASP A 81 16.81 -0.98 -8.14
N GLU A 82 16.01 -1.76 -8.85
CA GLU A 82 14.64 -1.35 -9.21
C GLU A 82 13.78 -1.09 -7.97
N LEU A 83 13.67 -2.07 -7.09
CA LEU A 83 12.82 -1.97 -5.90
C LEU A 83 13.30 -0.89 -4.93
N THR A 84 14.61 -0.76 -4.75
CA THR A 84 15.21 0.28 -3.91
C THR A 84 14.95 1.68 -4.48
N THR A 85 15.06 1.84 -5.79
CA THR A 85 14.75 3.11 -6.47
C THR A 85 13.32 3.55 -6.19
N ILE A 86 12.36 2.65 -6.27
CA ILE A 86 10.95 2.95 -6.03
C ILE A 86 10.70 3.37 -4.57
N VAL A 87 11.21 2.59 -3.61
CA VAL A 87 10.97 2.90 -2.18
C VAL A 87 11.72 4.12 -1.70
N ASP A 88 12.91 4.40 -2.22
CA ASP A 88 13.69 5.60 -1.87
C ASP A 88 13.01 6.90 -2.33
N LEU A 89 12.25 6.84 -3.41
CA LEU A 89 11.46 7.97 -3.92
C LEU A 89 10.09 8.13 -3.24
N GLY A 90 9.74 7.22 -2.34
CA GLY A 90 8.49 7.28 -1.59
C GLY A 90 7.37 6.41 -2.16
N GLY A 91 7.67 5.52 -3.12
CA GLY A 91 6.72 4.57 -3.68
C GLY A 91 6.57 3.31 -2.82
N THR A 92 5.41 2.68 -2.95
CA THR A 92 5.14 1.34 -2.44
C THR A 92 4.89 0.41 -3.63
N ILE A 93 5.64 -0.68 -3.71
CA ILE A 93 5.35 -1.74 -4.67
C ILE A 93 4.22 -2.58 -4.08
N VAL A 94 3.00 -2.40 -4.61
CA VAL A 94 1.80 -3.09 -4.12
C VAL A 94 1.82 -4.54 -4.51
N ASP A 95 2.12 -4.80 -5.78
CA ASP A 95 2.12 -6.13 -6.37
C ASP A 95 3.09 -6.27 -7.53
N VAL A 96 3.25 -7.48 -7.98
CA VAL A 96 3.87 -7.84 -9.27
C VAL A 96 2.91 -8.74 -10.01
N PHE A 97 2.78 -8.55 -11.31
CA PHE A 97 2.03 -9.47 -12.16
C PHE A 97 2.67 -9.63 -13.53
N VAL A 98 2.35 -10.74 -14.16
CA VAL A 98 2.76 -11.09 -15.53
C VAL A 98 1.55 -11.54 -16.30
N GLU A 99 1.57 -11.30 -17.61
CA GLU A 99 0.57 -11.80 -18.55
C GLU A 99 1.15 -13.04 -19.26
N HIS A 100 0.71 -14.22 -18.83
CA HIS A 100 1.16 -15.49 -19.39
C HIS A 100 0.19 -15.99 -20.44
N GLN A 101 0.72 -16.43 -21.60
CA GLN A 101 -0.11 -16.84 -22.75
C GLN A 101 -1.09 -17.99 -22.44
N VAL A 102 -0.70 -18.91 -21.53
CA VAL A 102 -1.50 -20.08 -21.16
C VAL A 102 -2.30 -19.84 -19.88
N TYR A 103 -1.65 -19.27 -18.85
CA TYR A 103 -2.24 -19.13 -17.52
C TYR A 103 -2.95 -17.78 -17.30
N GLY A 104 -2.89 -16.86 -18.25
CA GLY A 104 -3.43 -15.52 -18.09
C GLY A 104 -2.62 -14.65 -17.13
N SER A 105 -3.28 -13.75 -16.42
CA SER A 105 -2.64 -12.86 -15.47
C SER A 105 -2.29 -13.60 -14.17
N LEU A 106 -1.01 -13.65 -13.83
CA LEU A 106 -0.49 -14.20 -12.58
C LEU A 106 0.01 -13.06 -11.71
N LYS A 107 -0.54 -12.92 -10.53
CA LYS A 107 -0.30 -11.79 -9.63
C LYS A 107 0.11 -12.25 -8.23
N ALA A 108 1.07 -11.54 -7.65
CA ALA A 108 1.47 -11.70 -6.27
C ALA A 108 1.50 -10.35 -5.55
N ASN A 109 0.89 -10.27 -4.36
CA ASN A 109 0.97 -9.09 -3.52
C ASN A 109 2.32 -9.02 -2.84
N LEU A 110 2.96 -7.85 -2.88
CA LEU A 110 4.29 -7.61 -2.32
C LEU A 110 4.23 -6.67 -1.12
N ASN A 111 3.56 -5.53 -1.25
CA ASN A 111 3.47 -4.48 -0.23
C ASN A 111 4.85 -4.03 0.30
N ILE A 112 5.79 -3.82 -0.60
CA ILE A 112 7.17 -3.39 -0.31
C ILE A 112 7.22 -1.86 -0.29
N ASN A 113 7.47 -1.27 0.86
CA ASN A 113 7.51 0.18 1.08
C ASN A 113 8.74 0.67 1.85
N SER A 114 9.75 -0.16 2.00
CA SER A 114 11.00 0.19 2.69
C SER A 114 12.16 -0.66 2.20
N ARG A 115 13.38 -0.15 2.38
CA ARG A 115 14.61 -0.91 2.08
C ARG A 115 14.69 -2.22 2.86
N ARG A 116 14.20 -2.26 4.10
CA ARG A 116 14.14 -3.48 4.91
C ARG A 116 13.28 -4.54 4.23
N LYS A 117 12.09 -4.17 3.75
CA LYS A 117 11.22 -5.11 3.02
C LYS A 117 11.80 -5.54 1.68
N VAL A 118 12.54 -4.67 1.00
CA VAL A 118 13.32 -5.07 -0.19
C VAL A 118 14.33 -6.16 0.16
N ALA A 119 15.11 -5.97 1.23
CA ALA A 119 16.10 -6.95 1.68
C ALA A 119 15.46 -8.28 2.08
N GLU A 120 14.35 -8.26 2.83
CA GLU A 120 13.59 -9.46 3.22
C GLU A 120 13.06 -10.22 1.98
N PHE A 121 12.58 -9.51 0.98
CA PHE A 121 12.10 -10.11 -0.28
C PHE A 121 13.25 -10.76 -1.07
N LEU A 122 14.38 -10.06 -1.19
CA LEU A 122 15.56 -10.60 -1.88
C LEU A 122 16.14 -11.83 -1.17
N GLU A 123 16.11 -11.85 0.16
CA GLU A 123 16.56 -13.01 0.93
C GLU A 123 15.70 -14.25 0.63
N LYS A 124 14.38 -14.10 0.53
CA LYS A 124 13.47 -15.18 0.14
C LYS A 124 13.79 -15.73 -1.26
N ILE A 125 14.12 -14.86 -2.20
CA ILE A 125 14.54 -15.26 -3.55
C ILE A 125 15.87 -16.02 -3.49
N ARG A 126 16.86 -15.53 -2.76
CA ARG A 126 18.18 -16.18 -2.61
C ARG A 126 18.08 -17.55 -1.96
N ASN A 127 17.20 -17.71 -0.99
CA ASN A 127 16.96 -18.96 -0.28
C ASN A 127 16.11 -19.97 -1.08
N GLY A 128 15.66 -19.60 -2.28
CA GLY A 128 14.81 -20.45 -3.12
C GLY A 128 13.37 -20.58 -2.64
N GLU A 129 12.93 -19.75 -1.67
CA GLU A 129 11.55 -19.72 -1.17
C GLU A 129 10.59 -19.08 -2.18
N ALA A 130 11.11 -18.25 -3.07
CA ALA A 130 10.34 -17.59 -4.13
C ALA A 130 11.15 -17.54 -5.43
N ASN A 131 10.46 -17.73 -6.56
CA ASN A 131 10.99 -17.45 -7.89
C ASN A 131 10.35 -16.16 -8.43
N PRO A 132 11.12 -15.23 -8.99
CA PRO A 132 10.54 -14.03 -9.60
C PRO A 132 9.57 -14.38 -10.73
N LEU A 133 8.34 -13.82 -10.69
CA LEU A 133 7.32 -14.07 -11.72
C LEU A 133 7.77 -13.65 -13.13
N LYS A 134 8.64 -12.63 -13.22
CA LYS A 134 9.19 -12.16 -14.50
C LYS A 134 9.93 -13.26 -15.30
N ASN A 135 10.39 -14.31 -14.65
CA ASN A 135 11.07 -15.42 -15.30
C ASN A 135 10.11 -16.27 -16.16
N LEU A 136 8.80 -16.18 -15.93
CA LEU A 136 7.77 -16.82 -16.75
C LEU A 136 7.52 -16.09 -18.10
N THR A 137 7.97 -14.84 -18.20
CA THR A 137 7.73 -13.96 -19.35
C THR A 137 8.99 -13.29 -19.89
N PHE A 138 10.14 -13.95 -19.73
CA PHE A 138 11.43 -13.49 -20.25
C PHE A 138 11.86 -12.11 -19.73
N GLY A 139 11.57 -11.82 -18.46
CA GLY A 139 11.94 -10.58 -17.79
C GLY A 139 10.88 -9.49 -17.80
N LYS A 140 9.91 -9.55 -18.72
CA LYS A 140 8.80 -8.58 -18.80
C LYS A 140 7.77 -8.84 -17.69
N HIS A 141 7.48 -7.82 -16.90
CA HIS A 141 6.47 -7.89 -15.85
C HIS A 141 5.90 -6.51 -15.54
N PHE A 142 4.92 -6.48 -14.67
CA PHE A 142 4.23 -5.26 -14.28
C PHE A 142 4.28 -5.11 -12.77
N HIS A 143 4.43 -3.86 -12.32
CA HIS A 143 4.23 -3.48 -10.93
C HIS A 143 3.11 -2.46 -10.80
N THR A 144 2.22 -2.67 -9.84
CA THR A 144 1.35 -1.61 -9.35
C THR A 144 2.12 -0.85 -8.26
N ILE A 145 2.39 0.42 -8.51
CA ILE A 145 3.09 1.29 -7.58
C ILE A 145 2.11 2.31 -7.03
N GLU A 146 2.12 2.47 -5.71
CA GLU A 146 1.33 3.46 -4.99
C GLU A 146 2.26 4.54 -4.43
N ALA A 147 1.87 5.80 -4.56
CA ALA A 147 2.55 6.95 -3.97
C ALA A 147 1.53 7.98 -3.48
N ASP A 148 1.96 8.90 -2.65
CA ASP A 148 1.12 9.94 -2.03
C ASP A 148 0.76 11.09 -2.98
N SER A 149 1.46 11.21 -4.12
CA SER A 149 1.22 12.26 -5.12
C SER A 149 1.53 11.80 -6.54
N GLU A 150 0.92 12.50 -7.52
CA GLU A 150 1.23 12.31 -8.95
C GLU A 150 2.69 12.64 -9.24
N GLU A 151 3.23 13.70 -8.64
CA GLU A 151 4.63 14.10 -8.79
C GLU A 151 5.59 12.99 -8.37
N THR A 152 5.29 12.28 -7.29
CA THR A 152 6.09 11.13 -6.85
C THR A 152 6.04 10.00 -7.86
N LEU A 153 4.87 9.69 -8.43
CA LEU A 153 4.74 8.67 -9.48
C LEU A 153 5.50 9.06 -10.76
N GLU A 154 5.44 10.31 -11.16
CA GLU A 154 6.18 10.82 -12.32
C GLU A 154 7.71 10.76 -12.09
N LEU A 155 8.15 11.07 -10.88
CA LEU A 155 9.58 10.98 -10.52
C LEU A 155 10.06 9.53 -10.56
N ILE A 156 9.29 8.59 -10.03
CA ILE A 156 9.59 7.15 -10.10
C ILE A 156 9.66 6.70 -11.56
N GLU A 157 8.69 7.07 -12.37
CA GLU A 157 8.66 6.74 -13.80
C GLU A 157 9.92 7.23 -14.52
N LYS A 158 10.29 8.48 -14.29
CA LYS A 158 11.49 9.10 -14.87
C LYS A 158 12.75 8.32 -14.49
N GLU A 159 12.96 8.04 -13.19
CA GLU A 159 14.13 7.31 -12.71
C GLU A 159 14.20 5.89 -13.27
N LEU A 160 13.10 5.16 -13.30
CA LEU A 160 13.05 3.81 -13.88
C LEU A 160 13.32 3.83 -15.38
N LYS A 161 12.87 4.87 -16.08
CA LYS A 161 13.14 5.06 -17.51
C LYS A 161 14.60 5.38 -17.77
N GLU A 162 15.22 6.28 -16.99
CA GLU A 162 16.64 6.63 -17.10
C GLU A 162 17.55 5.42 -16.83
N LYS A 163 17.14 4.52 -15.93
CA LYS A 163 17.82 3.26 -15.65
C LYS A 163 17.58 2.16 -16.71
N GLY A 164 16.68 2.40 -17.64
CA GLY A 164 16.36 1.47 -18.71
C GLY A 164 15.43 0.32 -18.32
N TYR A 165 14.74 0.43 -17.20
CA TYR A 165 13.80 -0.60 -16.74
C TYR A 165 12.40 -0.47 -17.33
N LEU A 166 11.97 0.73 -17.73
CA LEU A 166 10.73 0.94 -18.46
C LEU A 166 10.94 0.80 -19.95
N LYS A 167 9.94 0.23 -20.62
CA LYS A 167 9.84 0.18 -22.07
C LYS A 167 8.92 1.27 -22.63
#